data_78a17b90c567936f66cc46d8678b122e
#
_entry.id   78a17b90c567936f66cc46d8678b122e
#
_cell.length_a   1.000
_cell.length_b   1.000
_cell.length_c   1.000
_cell.angle_alpha   90.00
_cell.angle_beta   90.00
_cell.angle_gamma   90.00
#
_symmetry.space_group_name_H-M   'P 1'
#
loop_
_entity.id
_entity.type
_entity.pdbx_description
1 polymer ?
#
loop_
_entity_poly.entity_id
_entity_poly.type
_entity_poly.pdbx_seq_one_letter_code
_entity_poly.pdbx_strand_id
1 'polypeptide(L)'
;MNNKTEKKGQRIASDHISELAEGEVFVFGSNIQGAHGGGAAWYAYKNFGAEWGVGEGLTGRTYALPTMEGAASLQKAVERFTDCAAQHPELTFLVTAVGCGIAGYTPAQVAPLFKNAAALKNVYLPQCFVELL
;
A
#
# COMPACT_ATOMS: atom_id res chain seq x y z
N MET A 1 15.15 -4.70 12.25
CA MET A 1 15.11 -4.73 10.79
C MET A 1 14.42 -3.48 10.27
N ASN A 2 14.98 -2.87 9.23
CA ASN A 2 14.47 -1.61 8.72
C ASN A 2 13.56 -1.86 7.51
N ASN A 3 12.30 -1.43 7.59
CA ASN A 3 11.32 -1.61 6.53
C ASN A 3 11.32 -0.48 5.49
N LYS A 4 12.15 0.51 5.70
CA LYS A 4 12.13 1.72 4.87
C LYS A 4 13.49 2.36 4.81
N THR A 5 13.76 3.02 3.69
CA THR A 5 14.95 3.83 3.48
C THR A 5 14.56 5.15 2.82
N GLU A 6 15.42 6.13 2.98
CA GLU A 6 15.26 7.41 2.30
C GLU A 6 16.56 7.70 1.55
N LYS A 7 16.48 7.84 0.24
CA LYS A 7 17.62 8.05 -0.63
C LYS A 7 17.34 9.19 -1.60
N LYS A 8 18.19 10.21 -1.62
CA LYS A 8 18.07 11.33 -2.57
C LYS A 8 16.67 11.96 -2.55
N GLY A 9 16.08 12.07 -1.36
CA GLY A 9 14.75 12.63 -1.19
C GLY A 9 13.61 11.67 -1.49
N GLN A 10 13.90 10.44 -1.92
CA GLN A 10 12.88 9.43 -2.21
C GLN A 10 12.72 8.48 -1.02
N ARG A 11 11.47 8.21 -0.66
CA ARG A 11 11.13 7.30 0.43
C ARG A 11 10.75 5.94 -0.14
N ILE A 12 11.50 4.92 0.25
CA ILE A 12 11.42 3.58 -0.34
C ILE A 12 11.05 2.58 0.74
N ALA A 13 9.96 1.83 0.52
CA ALA A 13 9.56 0.71 1.37
C ALA A 13 10.32 -0.55 0.94
N SER A 14 10.70 -1.38 1.93
CA SER A 14 11.35 -2.65 1.64
C SER A 14 10.39 -3.59 0.90
N ASP A 15 10.93 -4.42 0.03
CA ASP A 15 10.17 -5.48 -0.66
C ASP A 15 9.84 -6.66 0.27
N HIS A 16 10.52 -6.75 1.41
CA HIS A 16 10.34 -7.84 2.38
C HIS A 16 10.00 -7.26 3.74
N ILE A 17 8.71 -7.19 4.02
CA ILE A 17 8.21 -6.69 5.30
C ILE A 17 7.67 -7.87 6.09
N SER A 18 8.45 -8.35 7.06
CA SER A 18 8.05 -9.47 7.91
C SER A 18 7.53 -9.01 9.27
N GLU A 19 7.90 -7.81 9.70
CA GLU A 19 7.47 -7.22 10.96
C GLU A 19 7.21 -5.75 10.75
N LEU A 20 6.42 -5.14 11.63
CA LEU A 20 6.15 -3.70 11.59
C LEU A 20 6.65 -3.05 12.87
N ALA A 21 7.31 -1.92 12.73
CA ALA A 21 7.64 -1.05 13.86
C ALA A 21 6.38 -0.33 14.31
N GLU A 22 6.43 0.28 15.50
CA GLU A 22 5.31 1.05 16.01
C GLU A 22 4.94 2.16 15.04
N GLY A 23 3.63 2.27 14.75
CA GLY A 23 3.12 3.30 13.85
C GLY A 23 3.24 2.97 12.37
N GLU A 24 3.87 1.85 12.00
CA GLU A 24 3.95 1.44 10.60
C GLU A 24 2.69 0.69 10.19
N VAL A 25 2.20 1.02 9.00
CA VAL A 25 1.00 0.43 8.40
C VAL A 25 1.37 -0.26 7.09
N PHE A 26 0.98 -1.52 6.96
CA PHE A 26 1.24 -2.33 5.78
C PHE A 26 0.11 -2.12 4.77
N VAL A 27 0.43 -1.53 3.61
CA VAL A 27 -0.55 -1.24 2.55
C VAL A 27 -0.50 -2.36 1.52
N PHE A 28 -1.61 -3.04 1.32
CA PHE A 28 -1.68 -4.20 0.43
C PHE A 28 -2.83 -4.09 -0.56
N GLY A 29 -2.69 -4.77 -1.70
CA GLY A 29 -3.74 -4.86 -2.71
C GLY A 29 -4.86 -5.77 -2.24
N SER A 30 -6.09 -5.28 -2.37
CA SER A 30 -7.29 -5.94 -1.88
C SER A 30 -8.35 -6.04 -2.98
N ASN A 31 -9.50 -6.57 -2.63
CA ASN A 31 -10.71 -6.54 -3.45
C ASN A 31 -11.86 -6.01 -2.59
N ILE A 32 -12.93 -5.56 -3.24
CA ILE A 32 -14.03 -4.90 -2.52
C ILE A 32 -14.73 -5.85 -1.54
N GLN A 33 -14.69 -7.16 -1.79
CA GLN A 33 -15.26 -8.15 -0.87
C GLN A 33 -14.42 -8.36 0.38
N GLY A 34 -13.17 -7.91 0.37
CA GLY A 34 -12.26 -8.09 1.50
C GLY A 34 -11.82 -9.54 1.70
N ALA A 35 -11.80 -10.33 0.63
CA ALA A 35 -11.32 -11.71 0.71
C ALA A 35 -9.81 -11.71 0.60
N HIS A 36 -9.13 -12.00 1.71
CA HIS A 36 -7.68 -11.92 1.84
C HIS A 36 -7.04 -13.30 1.72
N GLY A 37 -7.34 -14.00 0.62
CA GLY A 37 -7.00 -15.41 0.47
C GLY A 37 -5.60 -15.71 -0.06
N GLY A 38 -4.83 -14.72 -0.49
CA GLY A 38 -3.51 -14.98 -1.05
C GLY A 38 -2.60 -13.77 -1.07
N GLY A 39 -1.30 -14.01 -1.30
CA GLY A 39 -0.30 -12.97 -1.45
C GLY A 39 -0.17 -12.05 -0.25
N ALA A 40 0.07 -10.76 -0.51
CA ALA A 40 0.23 -9.77 0.54
C ALA A 40 -1.01 -9.64 1.42
N ALA A 41 -2.21 -9.81 0.83
CA ALA A 41 -3.46 -9.76 1.59
C ALA A 41 -3.54 -10.86 2.63
N TRP A 42 -3.15 -12.09 2.26
CA TRP A 42 -3.10 -13.21 3.20
C TRP A 42 -2.10 -12.94 4.33
N TYR A 43 -0.92 -12.42 3.97
CA TYR A 43 0.12 -12.11 4.94
C TYR A 43 -0.38 -11.04 5.93
N ALA A 44 -1.04 -10.00 5.43
CA ALA A 44 -1.60 -8.94 6.25
C ALA A 44 -2.68 -9.49 7.20
N TYR A 45 -3.52 -10.38 6.70
CA TYR A 45 -4.57 -11.00 7.50
C TYR A 45 -3.98 -11.86 8.62
N LYS A 46 -2.98 -12.69 8.29
CA LYS A 46 -2.38 -13.60 9.27
C LYS A 46 -1.49 -12.89 10.30
N ASN A 47 -0.82 -11.82 9.91
CA ASN A 47 0.27 -11.28 10.72
C ASN A 47 0.05 -9.86 11.22
N PHE A 48 -0.77 -9.03 10.54
CA PHE A 48 -0.84 -7.60 10.83
C PHE A 48 -2.24 -7.11 11.17
N GLY A 49 -3.18 -8.02 11.31
CA GLY A 49 -4.52 -7.67 11.79
C GLY A 49 -5.49 -7.16 10.74
N ALA A 50 -5.24 -7.40 9.45
CA ALA A 50 -6.23 -7.08 8.44
C ALA A 50 -7.49 -7.92 8.67
N GLU A 51 -8.66 -7.28 8.61
CA GLU A 51 -9.92 -7.97 8.87
C GLU A 51 -10.47 -8.57 7.58
N TRP A 52 -10.87 -9.84 7.67
CA TRP A 52 -11.56 -10.49 6.57
C TRP A 52 -12.90 -9.80 6.36
N GLY A 53 -13.23 -9.51 5.11
CA GLY A 53 -14.46 -8.80 4.74
C GLY A 53 -14.29 -7.29 4.62
N VAL A 54 -13.14 -6.73 5.01
CA VAL A 54 -12.86 -5.31 4.85
C VAL A 54 -11.98 -5.11 3.62
N GLY A 55 -12.57 -4.64 2.54
CA GLY A 55 -11.89 -4.47 1.24
C GLY A 55 -11.15 -3.15 1.09
N GLU A 56 -11.42 -2.16 1.93
CA GLU A 56 -10.78 -0.87 1.84
C GLU A 56 -10.62 -0.23 3.21
N GLY A 57 -9.45 0.40 3.43
CA GLY A 57 -9.21 1.25 4.59
C GLY A 57 -8.36 0.59 5.66
N LEU A 58 -8.23 1.31 6.76
CA LEU A 58 -7.40 0.91 7.91
C LEU A 58 -8.10 -0.19 8.71
N THR A 59 -7.42 -1.32 8.91
CA THR A 59 -7.81 -2.36 9.87
C THR A 59 -6.55 -2.94 10.48
N GLY A 60 -6.52 -3.05 11.82
CA GLY A 60 -5.31 -3.46 12.52
C GLY A 60 -4.16 -2.53 12.15
N ARG A 61 -3.04 -3.12 11.75
CA ARG A 61 -1.85 -2.38 11.32
C ARG A 61 -1.72 -2.40 9.81
N THR A 62 -2.85 -2.38 9.08
CA THR A 62 -2.89 -2.50 7.63
C THR A 62 -3.79 -1.44 7.01
N TYR A 63 -3.58 -1.21 5.72
CA TYR A 63 -4.52 -0.48 4.87
C TYR A 63 -4.80 -1.34 3.64
N ALA A 64 -6.07 -1.70 3.46
CA ALA A 64 -6.52 -2.45 2.30
C ALA A 64 -6.83 -1.48 1.16
N LEU A 65 -6.19 -1.67 0.01
CA LEU A 65 -6.37 -0.83 -1.17
C LEU A 65 -6.95 -1.69 -2.29
N PRO A 66 -8.24 -1.52 -2.64
CA PRO A 66 -8.85 -2.40 -3.64
C PRO A 66 -8.27 -2.16 -5.02
N THR A 67 -7.89 -3.26 -5.69
CA THR A 67 -7.19 -3.22 -6.98
C THR A 67 -7.90 -4.01 -8.08
N MET A 68 -9.02 -4.66 -7.75
CA MET A 68 -9.64 -5.66 -8.64
C MET A 68 -10.87 -5.13 -9.39
N GLU A 69 -11.25 -3.87 -9.21
CA GLU A 69 -12.52 -3.33 -9.71
C GLU A 69 -12.36 -2.40 -10.92
N GLY A 70 -11.24 -2.53 -11.64
CA GLY A 70 -10.97 -1.75 -12.85
C GLY A 70 -10.08 -0.54 -12.62
N ALA A 71 -9.52 0.00 -13.70
CA ALA A 71 -8.52 1.06 -13.63
C ALA A 71 -9.06 2.36 -13.04
N ALA A 72 -10.30 2.74 -13.39
CA ALA A 72 -10.89 3.96 -12.85
C ALA A 72 -11.12 3.84 -11.34
N SER A 73 -11.56 2.67 -10.88
CA SER A 73 -11.75 2.42 -9.45
C SER A 73 -10.42 2.39 -8.71
N LEU A 74 -9.39 1.84 -9.33
CA LEU A 74 -8.05 1.82 -8.75
C LEU A 74 -7.53 3.25 -8.55
N GLN A 75 -7.68 4.12 -9.54
CA GLN A 75 -7.26 5.51 -9.44
C GLN A 75 -7.93 6.20 -8.25
N LYS A 76 -9.25 6.03 -8.11
CA LYS A 76 -9.99 6.63 -7.01
C LYS A 76 -9.59 6.04 -5.66
N ALA A 77 -9.31 4.74 -5.61
CA ALA A 77 -8.84 4.09 -4.39
C ALA A 77 -7.49 4.65 -3.94
N VAL A 78 -6.58 4.91 -4.88
CA VAL A 78 -5.28 5.54 -4.57
C VAL A 78 -5.48 6.96 -4.07
N GLU A 79 -6.41 7.72 -4.65
CA GLU A 79 -6.73 9.07 -4.16
C GLU A 79 -7.24 9.03 -2.73
N ARG A 80 -8.14 8.10 -2.41
CA ARG A 80 -8.66 7.94 -1.03
C ARG A 80 -7.55 7.51 -0.06
N PHE A 81 -6.65 6.63 -0.51
CA PHE A 81 -5.48 6.27 0.29
C PHE A 81 -4.61 7.49 0.59
N THR A 82 -4.35 8.31 -0.44
CA THR A 82 -3.54 9.51 -0.30
C THR A 82 -4.16 10.47 0.72
N ASP A 83 -5.47 10.67 0.66
CA ASP A 83 -6.19 11.50 1.63
C ASP A 83 -6.08 10.94 3.04
N CYS A 84 -6.22 9.62 3.19
CA CYS A 84 -6.08 8.95 4.49
C CYS A 84 -4.69 9.17 5.06
N ALA A 85 -3.65 8.99 4.25
CA ALA A 85 -2.28 9.17 4.70
C ALA A 85 -2.00 10.61 5.12
N ALA A 86 -2.55 11.58 4.38
CA ALA A 86 -2.40 12.99 4.72
C ALA A 86 -3.08 13.34 6.04
N GLN A 87 -4.18 12.65 6.38
CA GLN A 87 -4.93 12.87 7.62
C GLN A 87 -4.32 12.14 8.82
N HIS A 88 -3.34 11.25 8.59
CA HIS A 88 -2.70 10.46 9.65
C HIS A 88 -1.19 10.63 9.62
N PRO A 89 -0.69 11.86 9.90
CA PRO A 89 0.77 12.08 9.89
C PRO A 89 1.52 11.32 10.97
N GLU A 90 0.80 10.83 11.99
CA GLU A 90 1.38 10.01 13.05
C GLU A 90 1.68 8.58 12.59
N LEU A 91 1.10 8.14 11.46
CA LEU A 91 1.32 6.79 10.92
C LEU A 91 2.31 6.84 9.75
N THR A 92 3.05 5.76 9.57
CA THR A 92 3.96 5.57 8.44
C THR A 92 3.39 4.47 7.56
N PHE A 93 3.12 4.80 6.30
CA PHE A 93 2.50 3.85 5.36
C PHE A 93 3.57 3.22 4.49
N LEU A 94 3.69 1.89 4.58
CA LEU A 94 4.63 1.10 3.77
C LEU A 94 3.83 0.42 2.66
N VAL A 95 3.97 0.94 1.44
CA VAL A 95 3.16 0.49 0.31
C VAL A 95 3.85 -0.66 -0.40
N THR A 96 3.14 -1.77 -0.58
CA THR A 96 3.57 -2.88 -1.41
C THR A 96 3.26 -2.57 -2.88
N ALA A 97 3.72 -3.41 -3.82
CA ALA A 97 3.46 -3.23 -5.24
C ALA A 97 1.99 -3.59 -5.57
N VAL A 98 1.07 -2.79 -5.04
CA VAL A 98 -0.37 -3.00 -5.18
C VAL A 98 -0.77 -3.04 -6.65
N GLY A 99 -1.67 -3.94 -7.00
CA GLY A 99 -2.17 -4.08 -8.36
C GLY A 99 -1.25 -4.84 -9.30
N CYS A 100 -0.02 -5.13 -8.90
CA CYS A 100 0.97 -5.77 -9.78
C CYS A 100 1.04 -7.29 -9.64
N GLY A 101 0.17 -7.86 -8.81
CA GLY A 101 0.04 -9.31 -8.67
C GLY A 101 -1.14 -9.82 -9.49
N ILE A 102 -2.11 -10.42 -8.80
CA ILE A 102 -3.27 -11.06 -9.43
C ILE A 102 -4.12 -10.07 -10.24
N ALA A 103 -4.12 -8.78 -9.87
CA ALA A 103 -4.87 -7.76 -10.61
C ALA A 103 -4.30 -7.50 -12.01
N GLY A 104 -3.04 -7.85 -12.24
CA GLY A 104 -2.46 -7.87 -13.58
C GLY A 104 -1.90 -6.56 -14.10
N TYR A 105 -1.82 -5.51 -13.28
CA TYR A 105 -1.22 -4.25 -13.70
C TYR A 105 0.30 -4.33 -13.64
N THR A 106 0.95 -3.47 -14.42
CA THR A 106 2.41 -3.30 -14.34
C THR A 106 2.74 -2.11 -13.44
N PRO A 107 3.98 -2.05 -12.90
CA PRO A 107 4.40 -0.87 -12.15
C PRO A 107 4.27 0.43 -12.97
N ALA A 108 4.51 0.37 -14.29
CA ALA A 108 4.35 1.53 -15.16
C ALA A 108 2.91 2.05 -15.20
N GLN A 109 1.94 1.16 -15.02
CA GLN A 109 0.53 1.54 -14.99
C GLN A 109 0.10 2.09 -13.63
N VAL A 110 0.66 1.58 -12.55
CA VAL A 110 0.23 1.91 -11.18
C VAL A 110 1.02 3.06 -10.58
N ALA A 111 2.33 3.09 -10.78
CA ALA A 111 3.20 4.09 -10.13
C ALA A 111 2.73 5.53 -10.34
N PRO A 112 2.32 5.95 -11.56
CA PRO A 112 1.87 7.34 -11.75
C PRO A 112 0.69 7.74 -10.87
N LEU A 113 -0.15 6.79 -10.47
CA LEU A 113 -1.29 7.06 -9.59
C LEU A 113 -0.85 7.48 -8.20
N PHE A 114 0.35 7.11 -7.79
CA PHE A 114 0.91 7.42 -6.48
C PHE A 114 1.73 8.71 -6.43
N LYS A 115 1.74 9.49 -7.50
CA LYS A 115 2.57 10.70 -7.57
C LYS A 115 2.29 11.66 -6.40
N ASN A 116 1.02 11.91 -6.10
CA ASN A 116 0.66 12.80 -5.00
C ASN A 116 0.99 12.18 -3.64
N ALA A 117 0.77 10.88 -3.50
CA ALA A 117 1.13 10.17 -2.27
C ALA A 117 2.63 10.22 -2.01
N ALA A 118 3.44 10.15 -3.07
CA ALA A 118 4.90 10.19 -2.96
C ALA A 118 5.41 11.50 -2.35
N ALA A 119 4.63 12.58 -2.44
CA ALA A 119 5.00 13.86 -1.84
C ALA A 119 4.78 13.90 -0.32
N LEU A 120 4.03 12.95 0.23
CA LEU A 120 3.77 12.90 1.67
C LEU A 120 4.95 12.27 2.41
N LYS A 121 5.36 12.89 3.51
CA LYS A 121 6.54 12.46 4.28
C LYS A 121 6.35 11.11 4.97
N ASN A 122 5.11 10.68 5.16
CA ASN A 122 4.79 9.44 5.86
C ASN A 122 4.42 8.29 4.92
N VAL A 123 4.63 8.44 3.61
CA VAL A 123 4.36 7.40 2.62
C VAL A 123 5.68 6.92 2.02
N TYR A 124 5.90 5.62 2.07
CA TYR A 124 7.07 4.95 1.48
C TYR A 124 6.55 3.99 0.42
N LEU A 125 7.04 4.12 -0.81
CA LEU A 125 6.60 3.33 -1.97
C LEU A 125 7.63 2.25 -2.29
N PRO A 126 7.21 1.15 -2.93
CA PRO A 126 8.18 0.13 -3.33
C PRO A 126 9.13 0.69 -4.39
N GLN A 127 10.33 0.12 -4.46
CA GLN A 127 11.37 0.56 -5.39
C GLN A 127 10.85 0.60 -6.84
N CYS A 128 10.07 -0.41 -7.24
CA CYS A 128 9.56 -0.49 -8.60
C CYS A 128 8.60 0.66 -8.96
N PHE A 129 7.99 1.32 -7.96
CA PHE A 129 7.19 2.53 -8.21
C PHE A 129 8.08 3.77 -8.20
N VAL A 130 8.99 3.85 -7.23
CA VAL A 130 9.87 5.02 -7.08
C VAL A 130 10.69 5.27 -8.33
N GLU A 131 11.19 4.21 -8.97
CA GLU A 131 11.97 4.31 -10.20
C GLU A 131 11.22 4.98 -11.35
N LEU A 132 9.90 4.98 -11.31
CA LEU A 132 9.04 5.47 -12.38
C LEU A 132 8.42 6.84 -12.08
N LEU A 133 8.85 7.46 -10.98
CA LEU A 133 8.31 8.77 -10.56
C LEU A 133 9.31 9.90 -10.69
#